data_8f9578de72cca34e5eefea06a8bbc583
#
_entry.id   8f9578de72cca34e5eefea06a8bbc583
#
_cell.length_a   1.000
_cell.length_b   1.000
_cell.length_c   1.000
_cell.angle_alpha   90.00
_cell.angle_beta   90.00
_cell.angle_gamma   90.00
#
_symmetry.space_group_name_H-M   'P 1'
#
loop_
_entity.id
_entity.type
_entity.pdbx_description
1 polymer ?
#
loop_
_entity_poly.entity_id
_entity_poly.type
_entity_poly.pdbx_seq_one_letter_code
_entity_poly.pdbx_strand_id
1 'polypeptide(L)'
;MNDSANSTPGFLAPGVALPFLLVALIWGSTWFVITGQIGDVPASWSVAWRFVLATPAMFLVAMVMRKSLRIGAAGHWLALAVGVAQFCGNYNFVYRAEMHLTSGIVAVMIGLLLVPNAILARVLLGQPITWRFGIGSMIAIAGLALLLLHEAHEAPLGGKVLLGTVFALIAMLCASVSNVIQANETGKALPMVSLLSWAMLYGTLADVGIAWATSGPPVIPHDPTYWLGTAYLAILGSVVTFPLYYTLIRQLGAGKAAYNGVTVIIVAMLISTVFEGYRWSLLAVIISTEWNEFRT
;
A
#
# COMPACT_ATOMS: atom_id res chain seq x y z
N MET A 1 1.20 -7.12 -42.64
CA MET A 1 0.22 -7.05 -41.58
C MET A 1 0.98 -7.23 -40.28
N ASN A 2 1.14 -6.15 -39.51
CA ASN A 2 2.04 -6.13 -38.31
C ASN A 2 1.25 -6.52 -37.07
N ASP A 3 1.45 -7.73 -36.56
CA ASP A 3 0.91 -8.22 -35.28
C ASP A 3 1.76 -7.80 -34.04
N SER A 4 2.56 -6.73 -34.17
CA SER A 4 3.49 -6.30 -33.10
C SER A 4 2.92 -5.27 -32.11
N ALA A 5 1.59 -4.97 -32.15
CA ALA A 5 1.04 -3.81 -31.43
C ALA A 5 0.39 -4.09 -30.07
N ASN A 6 0.35 -5.35 -29.55
CA ASN A 6 -0.39 -5.67 -28.31
C ASN A 6 0.30 -6.67 -27.37
N SER A 7 1.63 -6.79 -27.38
CA SER A 7 2.30 -7.58 -26.34
C SER A 7 2.41 -6.77 -25.06
N THR A 8 1.75 -7.20 -24.00
CA THR A 8 1.99 -6.72 -22.62
C THR A 8 3.51 -6.73 -22.36
N PRO A 9 4.12 -5.62 -21.92
CA PRO A 9 5.56 -5.59 -21.69
C PRO A 9 5.95 -6.66 -20.65
N GLY A 10 7.02 -7.39 -20.95
CA GLY A 10 7.53 -8.41 -20.03
C GLY A 10 8.03 -7.76 -18.72
N PHE A 11 8.03 -8.51 -17.63
CA PHE A 11 8.50 -8.04 -16.32
C PHE A 11 9.93 -7.49 -16.34
N LEU A 12 10.79 -7.97 -17.24
CA LEU A 12 12.18 -7.53 -17.38
C LEU A 12 12.34 -6.27 -18.26
N ALA A 13 11.26 -5.76 -18.87
CA ALA A 13 11.33 -4.52 -19.61
C ALA A 13 11.74 -3.37 -18.65
N PRO A 14 12.72 -2.49 -19.01
CA PRO A 14 13.17 -1.43 -18.12
C PRO A 14 12.07 -0.52 -17.60
N GLY A 15 11.04 -0.26 -18.40
CA GLY A 15 9.85 0.51 -18.02
C GLY A 15 8.94 -0.17 -17.00
N VAL A 16 9.16 -1.46 -16.71
CA VAL A 16 8.44 -2.23 -15.67
C VAL A 16 9.37 -2.56 -14.51
N ALA A 17 10.54 -3.10 -14.78
CA ALA A 17 11.48 -3.58 -13.77
C ALA A 17 11.97 -2.46 -12.84
N LEU A 18 12.35 -1.30 -13.39
CA LEU A 18 12.85 -0.20 -12.57
C LEU A 18 11.78 0.40 -11.66
N PRO A 19 10.57 0.78 -12.13
CA PRO A 19 9.48 1.18 -11.24
C PRO A 19 9.13 0.13 -10.20
N PHE A 20 9.09 -1.15 -10.60
CA PHE A 20 8.81 -2.25 -9.70
C PHE A 20 9.81 -2.34 -8.54
N LEU A 21 11.11 -2.28 -8.82
CA LEU A 21 12.15 -2.32 -7.79
C LEU A 21 12.15 -1.07 -6.91
N LEU A 22 12.00 0.12 -7.51
CA LEU A 22 11.94 1.38 -6.74
C LEU A 22 10.77 1.38 -5.76
N VAL A 23 9.58 1.00 -6.21
CA VAL A 23 8.41 0.89 -5.34
C VAL A 23 8.65 -0.12 -4.22
N ALA A 24 9.22 -1.29 -4.54
CA ALA A 24 9.50 -2.32 -3.55
C ALA A 24 10.49 -1.86 -2.47
N LEU A 25 11.58 -1.21 -2.86
CA LEU A 25 12.59 -0.70 -1.93
C LEU A 25 12.02 0.41 -1.04
N ILE A 26 11.32 1.37 -1.63
CA ILE A 26 10.76 2.49 -0.87
C ILE A 26 9.66 1.98 0.06
N TRP A 27 8.66 1.26 -0.43
CA TRP A 27 7.58 0.76 0.43
C TRP A 27 8.06 -0.23 1.47
N GLY A 28 9.05 -1.08 1.14
CA GLY A 28 9.65 -2.00 2.11
C GLY A 28 10.28 -1.26 3.30
N SER A 29 10.87 -0.09 3.09
CA SER A 29 11.45 0.72 4.16
C SER A 29 10.43 1.60 4.89
N THR A 30 9.27 1.92 4.28
CA THR A 30 8.26 2.78 4.92
C THR A 30 7.66 2.17 6.18
N TRP A 31 7.57 0.85 6.27
CA TRP A 31 7.07 0.15 7.46
C TRP A 31 7.88 0.48 8.71
N PHE A 32 9.20 0.39 8.60
CA PHE A 32 10.10 0.77 9.68
C PHE A 32 9.98 2.27 10.04
N VAL A 33 9.84 3.15 9.06
CA VAL A 33 9.69 4.60 9.32
C VAL A 33 8.35 4.90 10.02
N ILE A 34 7.28 4.17 9.72
CA ILE A 34 5.98 4.33 10.38
C ILE A 34 6.08 4.04 11.88
N THR A 35 6.90 3.07 12.32
CA THR A 35 7.07 2.80 13.75
C THR A 35 7.52 4.03 14.54
N GLY A 36 8.36 4.88 13.95
CA GLY A 36 8.77 6.17 14.51
C GLY A 36 7.71 7.27 14.44
N GLN A 37 6.55 7.02 13.82
CA GLN A 37 5.43 7.96 13.73
C GLN A 37 4.30 7.63 14.73
N ILE A 38 4.45 6.53 15.47
CA ILE A 38 3.46 6.00 16.41
C ILE A 38 4.00 6.21 17.84
N GLY A 39 3.17 6.75 18.72
CA GLY A 39 3.54 6.97 20.12
C GLY A 39 3.02 8.30 20.63
N ASP A 40 3.86 9.31 20.68
CA ASP A 40 3.52 10.64 21.22
C ASP A 40 2.47 11.38 20.39
N VAL A 41 2.42 11.09 19.07
CA VAL A 41 1.42 11.63 18.17
C VAL A 41 0.34 10.59 17.90
N PRO A 42 -0.95 10.91 18.06
CA PRO A 42 -2.03 10.01 17.69
C PRO A 42 -1.91 9.53 16.23
N ALA A 43 -2.07 8.22 16.00
CA ALA A 43 -1.91 7.62 14.67
C ALA A 43 -2.72 8.34 13.58
N SER A 44 -3.93 8.80 13.90
CA SER A 44 -4.77 9.59 12.99
C SER A 44 -4.13 10.92 12.58
N TRP A 45 -3.46 11.63 13.50
CA TRP A 45 -2.72 12.85 13.18
C TRP A 45 -1.45 12.55 12.39
N SER A 46 -0.75 11.45 12.67
CA SER A 46 0.43 11.06 11.88
C SER A 46 0.07 10.76 10.42
N VAL A 47 -1.06 10.09 10.17
CA VAL A 47 -1.58 9.92 8.82
C VAL A 47 -1.96 11.25 8.18
N ALA A 48 -2.68 12.12 8.91
CA ALA A 48 -3.07 13.44 8.42
C ALA A 48 -1.83 14.28 8.02
N TRP A 49 -0.80 14.36 8.88
CA TRP A 49 0.43 15.10 8.59
C TRP A 49 1.16 14.56 7.34
N ARG A 50 1.21 13.25 7.18
CA ARG A 50 1.78 12.64 5.97
C ARG A 50 1.10 13.15 4.71
N PHE A 51 -0.24 13.17 4.68
CA PHE A 51 -0.96 13.57 3.48
C PHE A 51 -1.15 15.08 3.34
N VAL A 52 -1.11 15.85 4.43
CA VAL A 52 -0.98 17.33 4.39
C VAL A 52 0.30 17.74 3.64
N LEU A 53 1.40 16.99 3.79
CA LEU A 53 2.64 17.23 3.05
C LEU A 53 2.59 16.64 1.63
N ALA A 54 2.05 15.42 1.48
CA ALA A 54 2.02 14.73 0.18
C ALA A 54 1.10 15.40 -0.84
N THR A 55 -0.06 15.91 -0.39
CA THR A 55 -1.06 16.51 -1.30
C THR A 55 -0.51 17.70 -2.09
N PRO A 56 0.03 18.78 -1.48
CA PRO A 56 0.57 19.90 -2.25
C PRO A 56 1.74 19.47 -3.13
N ALA A 57 2.57 18.53 -2.68
CA ALA A 57 3.66 18.00 -3.49
C ALA A 57 3.14 17.26 -4.72
N MET A 58 2.06 16.47 -4.62
CA MET A 58 1.46 15.78 -5.78
C MET A 58 0.83 16.76 -6.76
N PHE A 59 0.17 17.84 -6.29
CA PHE A 59 -0.31 18.92 -7.15
C PHE A 59 0.86 19.60 -7.86
N LEU A 60 1.96 19.87 -7.17
CA LEU A 60 3.17 20.44 -7.76
C LEU A 60 3.73 19.53 -8.88
N VAL A 61 3.80 18.21 -8.65
CA VAL A 61 4.21 17.24 -9.68
C VAL A 61 3.28 17.31 -10.90
N ALA A 62 1.96 17.36 -10.69
CA ALA A 62 1.01 17.49 -11.81
C ALA A 62 1.21 18.78 -12.61
N MET A 63 1.47 19.90 -11.93
CA MET A 63 1.76 21.19 -12.56
C MET A 63 3.07 21.18 -13.33
N VAL A 64 4.15 20.66 -12.74
CA VAL A 64 5.48 20.55 -13.38
C VAL A 64 5.41 19.63 -14.62
N MET A 65 4.66 18.53 -14.52
CA MET A 65 4.40 17.64 -15.65
C MET A 65 3.37 18.20 -16.66
N ARG A 66 2.87 19.40 -16.45
CA ARG A 66 1.87 20.07 -17.29
C ARG A 66 0.63 19.21 -17.55
N LYS A 67 0.21 18.40 -16.56
CA LYS A 67 -0.99 17.57 -16.68
C LYS A 67 -2.23 18.37 -16.28
N SER A 68 -3.31 18.19 -17.05
CA SER A 68 -4.58 18.85 -16.76
C SER A 68 -5.14 18.38 -15.43
N LEU A 69 -5.42 19.30 -14.51
CA LEU A 69 -6.12 19.02 -13.25
C LEU A 69 -7.64 18.97 -13.41
N ARG A 70 -8.16 19.26 -14.60
CA ARG A 70 -9.59 19.15 -14.89
C ARG A 70 -9.93 17.69 -15.19
N ILE A 71 -10.63 17.03 -14.24
CA ILE A 71 -10.95 15.59 -14.32
C ILE A 71 -12.46 15.32 -14.49
N GLY A 72 -13.28 16.36 -14.56
CA GLY A 72 -14.72 16.23 -14.69
C GLY A 72 -15.41 15.59 -13.48
N ALA A 73 -16.73 15.57 -13.42
CA ALA A 73 -17.49 15.07 -12.29
C ALA A 73 -17.23 13.58 -11.99
N ALA A 74 -17.22 12.72 -13.01
CA ALA A 74 -16.93 11.30 -12.85
C ALA A 74 -15.51 11.05 -12.31
N GLY A 75 -14.53 11.85 -12.76
CA GLY A 75 -13.16 11.81 -12.24
C GLY A 75 -13.08 12.24 -10.77
N HIS A 76 -13.84 13.25 -10.34
CA HIS A 76 -13.88 13.68 -8.94
C HIS A 76 -14.52 12.62 -8.04
N TRP A 77 -15.61 11.96 -8.46
CA TRP A 77 -16.18 10.84 -7.71
C TRP A 77 -15.21 9.66 -7.58
N LEU A 78 -14.49 9.33 -8.66
CA LEU A 78 -13.46 8.31 -8.62
C LEU A 78 -12.31 8.73 -7.69
N ALA A 79 -11.84 9.98 -7.79
CA ALA A 79 -10.78 10.50 -6.92
C ALA A 79 -11.20 10.51 -5.44
N LEU A 80 -12.47 10.83 -5.14
CA LEU A 80 -13.02 10.75 -3.78
C LEU A 80 -12.99 9.31 -3.26
N ALA A 81 -13.49 8.35 -4.06
CA ALA A 81 -13.52 6.95 -3.67
C ALA A 81 -12.10 6.38 -3.47
N VAL A 82 -11.17 6.67 -4.40
CA VAL A 82 -9.74 6.31 -4.27
C VAL A 82 -9.12 6.99 -3.05
N GLY A 83 -9.40 8.27 -2.84
CA GLY A 83 -8.86 9.06 -1.72
C GLY A 83 -9.28 8.50 -0.37
N VAL A 84 -10.57 8.29 -0.18
CA VAL A 84 -11.12 7.75 1.07
C VAL A 84 -10.65 6.30 1.30
N ALA A 85 -10.63 5.46 0.26
CA ALA A 85 -10.18 4.08 0.41
C ALA A 85 -8.66 4.00 0.66
N GLN A 86 -7.83 4.60 -0.21
CA GLN A 86 -6.38 4.44 -0.15
C GLN A 86 -5.74 5.35 0.91
N PHE A 87 -5.98 6.64 0.82
CA PHE A 87 -5.22 7.61 1.60
C PHE A 87 -5.77 7.81 2.99
N CYS A 88 -7.08 7.60 3.19
CA CYS A 88 -7.68 7.64 4.51
C CYS A 88 -7.83 6.23 5.11
N GLY A 89 -8.69 5.37 4.57
CA GLY A 89 -9.02 4.08 5.15
C GLY A 89 -7.79 3.18 5.31
N ASN A 90 -7.07 2.91 4.21
CA ASN A 90 -5.90 2.04 4.27
C ASN A 90 -4.89 2.52 5.33
N TYR A 91 -4.44 3.78 5.26
CA TYR A 91 -3.38 4.25 6.15
C TYR A 91 -3.82 4.39 7.61
N ASN A 92 -5.03 4.85 7.90
CA ASN A 92 -5.51 4.89 9.27
C ASN A 92 -5.55 3.50 9.92
N PHE A 93 -5.89 2.48 9.15
CA PHE A 93 -5.92 1.11 9.67
C PHE A 93 -4.52 0.47 9.69
N VAL A 94 -3.61 0.79 8.75
CA VAL A 94 -2.20 0.37 8.81
C VAL A 94 -1.55 0.89 10.07
N TYR A 95 -1.60 2.20 10.33
CA TYR A 95 -0.97 2.77 11.53
C TYR A 95 -1.55 2.20 12.82
N ARG A 96 -2.86 1.92 12.87
CA ARG A 96 -3.48 1.24 14.01
C ARG A 96 -3.06 -0.24 14.11
N ALA A 97 -2.83 -0.93 13.01
CA ALA A 97 -2.34 -2.30 13.03
C ALA A 97 -0.93 -2.37 13.63
N GLU A 98 -0.04 -1.44 13.25
CA GLU A 98 1.33 -1.35 13.77
C GLU A 98 1.41 -0.98 15.25
N MET A 99 0.35 -0.45 15.85
CA MET A 99 0.26 -0.30 17.32
C MET A 99 0.13 -1.65 18.06
N HIS A 100 -0.16 -2.75 17.33
CA HIS A 100 -0.48 -4.05 17.91
C HIS A 100 0.32 -5.21 17.29
N LEU A 101 0.94 -4.99 16.14
CA LEU A 101 1.74 -5.95 15.39
C LEU A 101 3.07 -5.32 15.02
N THR A 102 4.12 -6.14 14.88
CA THR A 102 5.39 -5.66 14.34
C THR A 102 5.25 -5.22 12.89
N SER A 103 6.08 -4.28 12.45
CA SER A 103 6.05 -3.72 11.09
C SER A 103 6.19 -4.80 10.02
N GLY A 104 7.05 -5.80 10.27
CA GLY A 104 7.24 -6.95 9.38
C GLY A 104 5.98 -7.78 9.18
N ILE A 105 5.20 -8.02 10.25
CA ILE A 105 3.94 -8.79 10.15
C ILE A 105 2.87 -8.01 9.42
N VAL A 106 2.72 -6.71 9.68
CA VAL A 106 1.80 -5.86 8.91
C VAL A 106 2.18 -5.85 7.43
N ALA A 107 3.49 -5.77 7.12
CA ALA A 107 3.98 -5.86 5.74
C ALA A 107 3.61 -7.19 5.07
N VAL A 108 3.77 -8.33 5.78
CA VAL A 108 3.37 -9.66 5.28
C VAL A 108 1.86 -9.70 5.00
N MET A 109 1.04 -9.20 5.91
CA MET A 109 -0.41 -9.14 5.72
C MET A 109 -0.81 -8.31 4.51
N ILE A 110 -0.26 -7.10 4.39
CA ILE A 110 -0.53 -6.22 3.24
C ILE A 110 0.02 -6.82 1.94
N GLY A 111 1.10 -7.60 2.00
CA GLY A 111 1.61 -8.34 0.85
C GLY A 111 0.61 -9.32 0.25
N LEU A 112 -0.32 -9.85 1.05
CA LEU A 112 -1.45 -10.67 0.55
C LEU A 112 -2.54 -9.85 -0.18
N LEU A 113 -2.36 -8.56 -0.36
CA LEU A 113 -3.23 -7.67 -1.14
C LEU A 113 -3.54 -8.23 -2.55
N LEU A 114 -2.67 -9.07 -3.10
CA LEU A 114 -2.90 -9.73 -4.37
C LEU A 114 -4.20 -10.57 -4.39
N VAL A 115 -4.59 -11.18 -3.26
CA VAL A 115 -5.79 -12.02 -3.18
C VAL A 115 -7.07 -11.16 -3.32
N PRO A 116 -7.34 -10.16 -2.45
CA PRO A 116 -8.50 -9.31 -2.63
C PRO A 116 -8.45 -8.49 -3.93
N ASN A 117 -7.27 -8.10 -4.42
CA ASN A 117 -7.13 -7.45 -5.73
C ASN A 117 -7.64 -8.35 -6.86
N ALA A 118 -7.27 -9.63 -6.88
CA ALA A 118 -7.71 -10.55 -7.90
C ALA A 118 -9.23 -10.82 -7.83
N ILE A 119 -9.76 -11.01 -6.62
CA ILE A 119 -11.20 -11.22 -6.41
C ILE A 119 -11.98 -9.99 -6.88
N LEU A 120 -11.63 -8.79 -6.42
CA LEU A 120 -12.30 -7.56 -6.82
C LEU A 120 -12.13 -7.25 -8.32
N ALA A 121 -10.94 -7.50 -8.89
CA ALA A 121 -10.72 -7.33 -10.32
C ALA A 121 -11.56 -8.33 -11.15
N ARG A 122 -11.79 -9.54 -10.63
CA ARG A 122 -12.72 -10.51 -11.25
C ARG A 122 -14.15 -9.99 -11.23
N VAL A 123 -14.60 -9.50 -10.07
CA VAL A 123 -16.00 -9.06 -9.86
C VAL A 123 -16.28 -7.75 -10.60
N LEU A 124 -15.39 -6.76 -10.51
CA LEU A 124 -15.62 -5.40 -11.00
C LEU A 124 -15.12 -5.16 -12.43
N LEU A 125 -14.06 -5.87 -12.85
CA LEU A 125 -13.40 -5.66 -14.14
C LEU A 125 -13.46 -6.90 -15.05
N GLY A 126 -14.08 -8.01 -14.61
CA GLY A 126 -14.19 -9.24 -15.40
C GLY A 126 -12.87 -9.99 -15.61
N GLN A 127 -11.80 -9.66 -14.89
CA GLN A 127 -10.48 -10.28 -15.08
C GLN A 127 -10.49 -11.75 -14.62
N PRO A 128 -9.91 -12.70 -15.40
CA PRO A 128 -9.94 -14.12 -15.05
C PRO A 128 -9.01 -14.42 -13.87
N ILE A 129 -9.47 -15.30 -12.97
CA ILE A 129 -8.65 -15.91 -11.92
C ILE A 129 -8.26 -17.30 -12.37
N THR A 130 -6.96 -17.63 -12.37
CA THR A 130 -6.47 -18.95 -12.73
C THR A 130 -6.54 -19.91 -11.55
N TRP A 131 -6.65 -21.21 -11.81
CA TRP A 131 -6.62 -22.25 -10.78
C TRP A 131 -5.30 -22.23 -9.98
N ARG A 132 -4.16 -22.03 -10.67
CA ARG A 132 -2.84 -21.91 -10.03
C ARG A 132 -2.81 -20.75 -9.03
N PHE A 133 -3.36 -19.61 -9.39
CA PHE A 133 -3.51 -18.47 -8.47
C PHE A 133 -4.35 -18.83 -7.24
N GLY A 134 -5.44 -19.60 -7.41
CA GLY A 134 -6.27 -20.03 -6.30
C GLY A 134 -5.50 -20.89 -5.30
N ILE A 135 -4.73 -21.88 -5.78
CA ILE A 135 -3.89 -22.74 -4.92
C ILE A 135 -2.83 -21.88 -4.19
N GLY A 136 -2.07 -21.06 -4.90
CA GLY A 136 -1.05 -20.20 -4.30
C GLY A 136 -1.64 -19.26 -3.23
N SER A 137 -2.84 -18.70 -3.47
CA SER A 137 -3.54 -17.87 -2.50
C SER A 137 -3.93 -18.66 -1.23
N MET A 138 -4.38 -19.89 -1.37
CA MET A 138 -4.72 -20.74 -0.21
C MET A 138 -3.48 -21.05 0.64
N ILE A 139 -2.35 -21.40 0.00
CA ILE A 139 -1.08 -21.66 0.69
C ILE A 139 -0.62 -20.39 1.41
N ALA A 140 -0.65 -19.23 0.76
CA ALA A 140 -0.24 -17.96 1.35
C ALA A 140 -1.13 -17.55 2.54
N ILE A 141 -2.46 -17.76 2.45
CA ILE A 141 -3.39 -17.51 3.56
C ILE A 141 -3.12 -18.47 4.72
N ALA A 142 -2.88 -19.75 4.45
CA ALA A 142 -2.54 -20.73 5.48
C ALA A 142 -1.22 -20.37 6.17
N GLY A 143 -0.20 -20.00 5.42
CA GLY A 143 1.08 -19.52 5.95
C GLY A 143 0.92 -18.27 6.84
N LEU A 144 0.13 -17.28 6.40
CA LEU A 144 -0.16 -16.11 7.23
C LEU A 144 -0.90 -16.50 8.53
N ALA A 145 -1.87 -17.41 8.45
CA ALA A 145 -2.59 -17.87 9.63
C ALA A 145 -1.65 -18.51 10.66
N LEU A 146 -0.71 -19.37 10.20
CA LEU A 146 0.31 -19.96 11.06
C LEU A 146 1.24 -18.91 11.67
N LEU A 147 1.65 -17.89 10.89
CA LEU A 147 2.48 -16.80 11.38
C LEU A 147 1.75 -16.00 12.47
N LEU A 148 0.48 -15.66 12.26
CA LEU A 148 -0.33 -14.93 13.26
C LEU A 148 -0.59 -15.75 14.52
N LEU A 149 -0.78 -17.05 14.40
CA LEU A 149 -0.89 -17.95 15.55
C LEU A 149 0.42 -17.99 16.35
N HIS A 150 1.57 -18.09 15.67
CA HIS A 150 2.88 -18.03 16.32
C HIS A 150 3.07 -16.69 17.04
N GLU A 151 2.78 -15.58 16.37
CA GLU A 151 2.88 -14.24 16.97
C GLU A 151 1.94 -14.06 18.17
N ALA A 152 0.75 -14.64 18.13
CA ALA A 152 -0.18 -14.60 19.26
C ALA A 152 0.34 -15.35 20.48
N HIS A 153 1.16 -16.40 20.28
CA HIS A 153 1.81 -17.13 21.37
C HIS A 153 3.01 -16.40 21.96
N GLU A 154 3.80 -15.74 21.11
CA GLU A 154 5.00 -14.98 21.55
C GLU A 154 4.66 -13.57 22.06
N ALA A 155 3.50 -13.05 21.70
CA ALA A 155 2.87 -11.74 21.95
C ALA A 155 3.69 -10.70 22.74
N PRO A 156 4.69 -10.03 22.15
CA PRO A 156 5.44 -9.00 22.86
C PRO A 156 4.62 -7.72 23.12
N LEU A 157 3.49 -7.55 22.44
CA LEU A 157 2.65 -6.34 22.49
C LEU A 157 1.33 -6.53 23.29
N GLY A 158 1.34 -7.37 24.31
CA GLY A 158 0.26 -7.45 25.30
C GLY A 158 -1.07 -8.06 24.79
N GLY A 159 -1.00 -9.01 23.85
CA GLY A 159 -2.15 -9.87 23.51
C GLY A 159 -3.19 -9.24 22.59
N LYS A 160 -2.95 -8.08 21.98
CA LYS A 160 -3.88 -7.44 21.03
C LYS A 160 -3.65 -7.83 19.56
N VAL A 161 -3.01 -8.97 19.31
CA VAL A 161 -2.69 -9.48 17.95
C VAL A 161 -3.96 -9.59 17.10
N LEU A 162 -5.05 -10.11 17.65
CA LEU A 162 -6.32 -10.20 16.92
C LEU A 162 -6.83 -8.82 16.44
N LEU A 163 -6.74 -7.80 17.29
CA LEU A 163 -7.17 -6.44 16.95
C LEU A 163 -6.28 -5.85 15.84
N GLY A 164 -4.97 -6.00 15.94
CA GLY A 164 -4.02 -5.59 14.90
C GLY A 164 -4.28 -6.30 13.58
N THR A 165 -4.57 -7.62 13.63
CA THR A 165 -4.94 -8.43 12.46
C THR A 165 -6.20 -7.89 11.79
N VAL A 166 -7.25 -7.58 12.55
CA VAL A 166 -8.50 -7.00 12.01
C VAL A 166 -8.21 -5.65 11.34
N PHE A 167 -7.42 -4.79 11.96
CA PHE A 167 -7.04 -3.51 11.34
C PHE A 167 -6.26 -3.71 10.05
N ALA A 168 -5.28 -4.60 10.01
CA ALA A 168 -4.51 -4.90 8.80
C ALA A 168 -5.40 -5.47 7.67
N LEU A 169 -6.38 -6.33 7.99
CA LEU A 169 -7.34 -6.84 7.01
C LEU A 169 -8.22 -5.73 6.44
N ILE A 170 -8.71 -4.82 7.27
CA ILE A 170 -9.50 -3.66 6.80
C ILE A 170 -8.63 -2.77 5.92
N ALA A 171 -7.39 -2.48 6.33
CA ALA A 171 -6.44 -1.71 5.54
C ALA A 171 -6.22 -2.35 4.16
N MET A 172 -5.99 -3.64 4.12
CA MET A 172 -5.80 -4.41 2.89
C MET A 172 -7.02 -4.35 1.96
N LEU A 173 -8.24 -4.45 2.50
CA LEU A 173 -9.46 -4.32 1.72
C LEU A 173 -9.63 -2.91 1.16
N CYS A 174 -9.35 -1.87 1.95
CA CYS A 174 -9.37 -0.48 1.49
C CYS A 174 -8.37 -0.25 0.33
N ALA A 175 -7.14 -0.73 0.46
CA ALA A 175 -6.13 -0.65 -0.60
C ALA A 175 -6.57 -1.41 -1.86
N SER A 176 -7.16 -2.59 -1.70
CA SER A 176 -7.64 -3.40 -2.82
C SER A 176 -8.78 -2.71 -3.58
N VAL A 177 -9.75 -2.15 -2.88
CA VAL A 177 -10.82 -1.34 -3.49
C VAL A 177 -10.21 -0.23 -4.33
N SER A 178 -9.30 0.56 -3.77
CA SER A 178 -8.63 1.65 -4.48
C SER A 178 -7.89 1.16 -5.73
N ASN A 179 -7.09 0.09 -5.59
CA ASN A 179 -6.30 -0.47 -6.70
C ASN A 179 -7.17 -0.91 -7.87
N VAL A 180 -8.34 -1.47 -7.59
CA VAL A 180 -9.22 -1.99 -8.62
C VAL A 180 -10.08 -0.89 -9.24
N ILE A 181 -10.68 -0.01 -8.43
CA ILE A 181 -11.55 1.05 -8.98
C ILE A 181 -10.78 2.06 -9.84
N GLN A 182 -9.54 2.40 -9.48
CA GLN A 182 -8.72 3.30 -10.31
C GLN A 182 -8.30 2.67 -11.65
N ALA A 183 -8.39 1.36 -11.78
CA ALA A 183 -8.08 0.63 -13.00
C ALA A 183 -9.28 0.49 -13.97
N ASN A 184 -10.43 1.08 -13.64
CA ASN A 184 -11.60 1.14 -14.53
C ASN A 184 -11.38 2.09 -15.73
N GLU A 185 -12.31 2.13 -16.66
CA GLU A 185 -12.17 2.94 -17.88
C GLU A 185 -12.07 4.45 -17.58
N THR A 186 -12.82 4.97 -16.59
CA THR A 186 -12.69 6.37 -16.15
C THR A 186 -11.29 6.66 -15.61
N GLY A 187 -10.76 5.77 -14.77
CA GLY A 187 -9.42 5.93 -14.21
C GLY A 187 -8.33 5.87 -15.28
N LYS A 188 -8.44 4.96 -16.23
CA LYS A 188 -7.49 4.84 -17.36
C LYS A 188 -7.49 6.07 -18.27
N ALA A 189 -8.65 6.71 -18.47
CA ALA A 189 -8.78 7.91 -19.30
C ALA A 189 -8.15 9.17 -18.68
N LEU A 190 -7.92 9.17 -17.36
CA LEU A 190 -7.37 10.31 -16.63
C LEU A 190 -5.83 10.27 -16.55
N PRO A 191 -5.14 11.43 -16.56
CA PRO A 191 -3.74 11.50 -16.20
C PRO A 191 -3.56 11.01 -14.75
N MET A 192 -2.66 10.04 -14.53
CA MET A 192 -2.46 9.40 -13.24
C MET A 192 -2.20 10.39 -12.12
N VAL A 193 -1.28 11.33 -12.36
CA VAL A 193 -0.90 12.33 -11.36
C VAL A 193 -2.07 13.26 -11.01
N SER A 194 -2.95 13.55 -11.96
CA SER A 194 -4.14 14.39 -11.72
C SER A 194 -5.17 13.67 -10.86
N LEU A 195 -5.42 12.39 -11.15
CA LEU A 195 -6.29 11.54 -10.32
C LEU A 195 -5.73 11.46 -8.88
N LEU A 196 -4.43 11.20 -8.74
CA LEU A 196 -3.77 11.08 -7.43
C LEU A 196 -3.76 12.41 -6.66
N SER A 197 -3.57 13.56 -7.33
CA SER A 197 -3.63 14.87 -6.67
C SER A 197 -4.97 15.09 -5.98
N TRP A 198 -6.07 14.87 -6.70
CA TRP A 198 -7.42 15.01 -6.14
C TRP A 198 -7.74 13.92 -5.11
N ALA A 199 -7.31 12.67 -5.36
CA ALA A 199 -7.52 11.58 -4.41
C ALA A 199 -6.78 11.84 -3.08
N MET A 200 -5.52 12.29 -3.13
CA MET A 200 -4.78 12.69 -1.92
C MET A 200 -5.47 13.84 -1.20
N LEU A 201 -5.97 14.84 -1.93
CA LEU A 201 -6.70 15.96 -1.30
C LEU A 201 -7.94 15.48 -0.55
N TYR A 202 -8.79 14.65 -1.19
CA TYR A 202 -9.99 14.13 -0.53
C TYR A 202 -9.65 13.22 0.64
N GLY A 203 -8.61 12.37 0.50
CA GLY A 203 -8.10 11.56 1.60
C GLY A 203 -7.60 12.41 2.75
N THR A 204 -6.81 13.44 2.48
CA THR A 204 -6.30 14.39 3.50
C THR A 204 -7.42 15.08 4.26
N LEU A 205 -8.46 15.56 3.55
CA LEU A 205 -9.61 16.20 4.19
C LEU A 205 -10.34 15.22 5.13
N ALA A 206 -10.51 13.96 4.69
CA ALA A 206 -11.09 12.92 5.53
C ALA A 206 -10.20 12.58 6.74
N ASP A 207 -8.87 12.48 6.54
CA ASP A 207 -7.90 12.21 7.62
C ASP A 207 -7.92 13.29 8.68
N VAL A 208 -7.87 14.57 8.27
CA VAL A 208 -7.95 15.70 9.20
C VAL A 208 -9.27 15.69 9.97
N GLY A 209 -10.40 15.40 9.28
CA GLY A 209 -11.71 15.27 9.92
C GLY A 209 -11.76 14.13 10.94
N ILE A 210 -11.25 12.95 10.60
CA ILE A 210 -11.16 11.79 11.51
C ILE A 210 -10.21 12.09 12.67
N ALA A 211 -9.03 12.65 12.40
CA ALA A 211 -8.05 12.99 13.44
C ALA A 211 -8.65 13.96 14.45
N TRP A 212 -9.33 15.01 13.96
CA TRP A 212 -9.99 15.98 14.83
C TRP A 212 -11.11 15.32 15.66
N ALA A 213 -11.94 14.51 15.03
CA ALA A 213 -13.08 13.87 15.70
C ALA A 213 -12.66 12.81 16.74
N THR A 214 -11.54 12.11 16.51
CA THR A 214 -11.10 11.00 17.36
C THR A 214 -10.01 11.36 18.37
N SER A 215 -9.21 12.38 18.07
CA SER A 215 -8.02 12.74 18.85
C SER A 215 -7.97 14.21 19.27
N GLY A 216 -8.99 15.00 18.89
CA GLY A 216 -9.06 16.42 19.23
C GLY A 216 -8.11 17.28 18.38
N PRO A 217 -7.67 18.45 18.90
CA PRO A 217 -6.84 19.40 18.17
C PRO A 217 -5.54 18.80 17.63
N PRO A 218 -4.94 19.42 16.57
CA PRO A 218 -3.68 18.96 16.00
C PRO A 218 -2.57 18.88 17.04
N VAL A 219 -1.92 17.70 17.09
CA VAL A 219 -0.68 17.51 17.86
C VAL A 219 0.49 17.77 16.92
N ILE A 220 1.31 18.77 17.25
CA ILE A 220 2.48 19.16 16.47
C ILE A 220 3.72 18.70 17.24
N PRO A 221 4.41 17.64 16.79
CA PRO A 221 5.62 17.17 17.44
C PRO A 221 6.77 18.16 17.25
N HIS A 222 7.59 18.32 18.31
CA HIS A 222 8.76 19.20 18.28
C HIS A 222 10.03 18.48 17.79
N ASP A 223 10.00 17.12 17.70
CA ASP A 223 11.15 16.34 17.26
C ASP A 223 11.35 16.48 15.75
N PRO A 224 12.51 16.99 15.27
CA PRO A 224 12.84 17.06 13.86
C PRO A 224 12.85 15.69 13.18
N THR A 225 13.21 14.62 13.90
CA THR A 225 13.27 13.25 13.36
C THR A 225 11.89 12.78 12.93
N TYR A 226 10.85 13.12 13.69
CA TYR A 226 9.47 12.85 13.32
C TYR A 226 9.14 13.49 11.96
N TRP A 227 9.49 14.77 11.77
CA TRP A 227 9.19 15.47 10.52
C TRP A 227 10.01 14.98 9.33
N LEU A 228 11.26 14.54 9.55
CA LEU A 228 12.06 13.88 8.51
C LEU A 228 11.41 12.56 8.07
N GLY A 229 10.97 11.75 9.03
CA GLY A 229 10.21 10.54 8.74
C GLY A 229 8.90 10.83 8.01
N THR A 230 8.13 11.82 8.47
CA THR A 230 6.88 12.25 7.80
C THR A 230 7.15 12.74 6.37
N ALA A 231 8.19 13.52 6.14
CA ALA A 231 8.58 13.99 4.81
C ALA A 231 9.00 12.81 3.89
N TYR A 232 9.77 11.86 4.43
CA TYR A 232 10.13 10.63 3.70
C TYR A 232 8.88 9.86 3.27
N LEU A 233 7.95 9.61 4.20
CA LEU A 233 6.70 8.91 3.95
C LEU A 233 5.80 9.67 2.97
N ALA A 234 5.74 10.99 3.07
CA ALA A 234 4.97 11.83 2.17
C ALA A 234 5.54 11.85 0.75
N ILE A 235 6.83 12.15 0.60
CA ILE A 235 7.42 12.37 -0.72
C ILE A 235 7.78 11.05 -1.39
N LEU A 236 8.66 10.23 -0.78
CA LEU A 236 9.08 8.98 -1.38
C LEU A 236 7.98 7.92 -1.27
N GLY A 237 7.45 7.71 -0.06
CA GLY A 237 6.44 6.69 0.21
C GLY A 237 5.06 6.99 -0.38
N SER A 238 4.78 8.21 -0.86
CA SER A 238 3.48 8.55 -1.46
C SER A 238 3.60 9.22 -2.82
N VAL A 239 4.24 10.39 -2.92
CA VAL A 239 4.27 11.18 -4.17
C VAL A 239 5.04 10.48 -5.28
N VAL A 240 6.12 9.78 -4.96
CA VAL A 240 6.93 9.04 -5.94
C VAL A 240 6.32 7.66 -6.21
N THR A 241 6.00 6.90 -5.17
CA THR A 241 5.63 5.49 -5.34
C THR A 241 4.23 5.26 -5.93
N PHE A 242 3.21 6.05 -5.57
CA PHE A 242 1.86 5.81 -6.10
C PHE A 242 1.74 6.01 -7.61
N PRO A 243 2.31 7.06 -8.24
CA PRO A 243 2.31 7.15 -9.70
C PRO A 243 3.01 5.96 -10.37
N LEU A 244 4.14 5.51 -9.82
CA LEU A 244 4.86 4.35 -10.34
C LEU A 244 4.03 3.07 -10.20
N TYR A 245 3.49 2.79 -9.02
CA TYR A 245 2.72 1.58 -8.75
C TYR A 245 1.40 1.54 -9.54
N TYR A 246 0.67 2.65 -9.63
CA TYR A 246 -0.56 2.70 -10.43
C TYR A 246 -0.28 2.60 -11.93
N THR A 247 0.90 3.07 -12.38
CA THR A 247 1.35 2.85 -13.76
C THR A 247 1.61 1.35 -13.99
N LEU A 248 2.25 0.65 -13.04
CA LEU A 248 2.39 -0.80 -13.10
C LEU A 248 1.04 -1.52 -13.14
N ILE A 249 0.06 -1.10 -12.34
CA ILE A 249 -1.31 -1.65 -12.38
C ILE A 249 -1.95 -1.45 -13.76
N ARG A 250 -1.78 -0.28 -14.37
CA ARG A 250 -2.32 0.00 -15.71
C ARG A 250 -1.66 -0.82 -16.82
N GLN A 251 -0.36 -1.11 -16.67
CA GLN A 251 0.41 -1.88 -17.66
C GLN A 251 0.23 -3.39 -17.51
N LEU A 252 0.23 -3.90 -16.28
CA LEU A 252 0.28 -5.32 -15.96
C LEU A 252 -1.07 -5.89 -15.50
N GLY A 253 -2.00 -5.01 -15.09
CA GLY A 253 -3.20 -5.37 -14.33
C GLY A 253 -2.95 -5.43 -12.82
N ALA A 254 -4.02 -5.25 -12.01
CA ALA A 254 -3.93 -5.18 -10.56
C ALA A 254 -3.34 -6.45 -9.92
N GLY A 255 -3.70 -7.63 -10.45
CA GLY A 255 -3.19 -8.90 -9.94
C GLY A 255 -1.68 -9.07 -10.13
N LYS A 256 -1.16 -8.81 -11.36
CA LYS A 256 0.28 -8.93 -11.63
C LYS A 256 1.10 -7.84 -10.93
N ALA A 257 0.61 -6.60 -10.87
CA ALA A 257 1.28 -5.53 -10.16
C ALA A 257 1.41 -5.81 -8.66
N ALA A 258 0.45 -6.53 -8.07
CA ALA A 258 0.46 -6.90 -6.66
C ALA A 258 1.61 -7.85 -6.27
N TYR A 259 2.26 -8.55 -7.22
CA TYR A 259 3.51 -9.27 -6.92
C TYR A 259 4.64 -8.35 -6.41
N ASN A 260 4.54 -7.05 -6.64
CA ASN A 260 5.43 -6.08 -6.00
C ASN A 260 5.41 -6.21 -4.47
N GLY A 261 4.24 -6.50 -3.89
CA GLY A 261 4.08 -6.74 -2.46
C GLY A 261 5.01 -7.83 -1.90
N VAL A 262 5.29 -8.88 -2.66
CA VAL A 262 6.23 -9.95 -2.24
C VAL A 262 7.64 -9.38 -2.07
N THR A 263 8.10 -8.57 -3.02
CA THR A 263 9.42 -7.93 -2.92
C THR A 263 9.46 -6.88 -1.79
N VAL A 264 8.35 -6.16 -1.58
CA VAL A 264 8.17 -5.24 -0.44
C VAL A 264 8.34 -5.99 0.89
N ILE A 265 7.72 -7.18 1.02
CA ILE A 265 7.84 -8.01 2.24
C ILE A 265 9.30 -8.38 2.48
N ILE A 266 10.02 -8.85 1.47
CA ILE A 266 11.44 -9.25 1.61
C ILE A 266 12.25 -8.07 2.13
N VAL A 267 12.08 -6.88 1.55
CA VAL A 267 12.79 -5.67 1.98
C VAL A 267 12.39 -5.28 3.40
N ALA A 268 11.09 -5.28 3.73
CA ALA A 268 10.60 -4.95 5.07
C ALA A 268 11.13 -5.91 6.13
N MET A 269 11.11 -7.20 5.86
CA MET A 269 11.61 -8.23 6.79
C MET A 269 13.12 -8.14 7.00
N LEU A 270 13.91 -7.83 5.94
CA LEU A 270 15.35 -7.58 6.09
C LEU A 270 15.61 -6.37 6.99
N ILE A 271 14.88 -5.28 6.80
CA ILE A 271 14.99 -4.06 7.61
C ILE A 271 14.59 -4.37 9.06
N SER A 272 13.45 -5.03 9.28
CA SER A 272 12.98 -5.43 10.61
C SER A 272 13.97 -6.33 11.33
N THR A 273 14.66 -7.24 10.61
CA THR A 273 15.71 -8.09 11.18
C THR A 273 16.88 -7.26 11.69
N VAL A 274 17.34 -6.27 10.90
CA VAL A 274 18.54 -5.49 11.22
C VAL A 274 18.25 -4.43 12.29
N PHE A 275 17.10 -3.75 12.22
CA PHE A 275 16.82 -2.56 13.02
C PHE A 275 15.84 -2.80 14.18
N GLU A 276 14.93 -3.80 14.05
CA GLU A 276 13.95 -4.13 15.09
C GLU A 276 14.28 -5.42 15.84
N GLY A 277 15.37 -6.12 15.45
CA GLY A 277 15.79 -7.38 16.09
C GLY A 277 14.85 -8.56 15.81
N TYR A 278 14.08 -8.50 14.72
CA TYR A 278 13.17 -9.59 14.35
C TYR A 278 13.95 -10.89 14.13
N ARG A 279 13.51 -11.96 14.78
CA ARG A 279 14.10 -13.30 14.63
C ARG A 279 13.28 -14.11 13.64
N TRP A 280 13.92 -14.54 12.55
CA TRP A 280 13.27 -15.36 11.54
C TRP A 280 12.80 -16.68 12.16
N SER A 281 11.50 -16.92 12.14
CA SER A 281 10.97 -18.27 12.36
C SER A 281 11.07 -19.06 11.06
N LEU A 282 11.20 -20.40 11.15
CA LEU A 282 11.12 -21.28 9.97
C LEU A 282 9.86 -21.01 9.13
N LEU A 283 8.75 -20.64 9.77
CA LEU A 283 7.49 -20.29 9.13
C LEU A 283 7.61 -19.02 8.27
N ALA A 284 8.31 -17.97 8.76
CA ALA A 284 8.53 -16.75 8.00
C ALA A 284 9.41 -17.00 6.76
N VAL A 285 10.40 -17.90 6.85
CA VAL A 285 11.24 -18.30 5.71
C VAL A 285 10.44 -19.06 4.66
N ILE A 286 9.62 -20.05 5.05
CA ILE A 286 8.80 -20.84 4.13
C ILE A 286 7.83 -19.92 3.36
N ILE A 287 7.15 -19.00 4.03
CA ILE A 287 6.23 -18.03 3.39
C ILE A 287 6.94 -17.18 2.36
N SER A 288 8.19 -16.78 2.61
CA SER A 288 8.97 -15.94 1.68
C SER A 288 9.56 -16.73 0.50
N THR A 289 9.77 -18.04 0.61
CA THR A 289 10.44 -18.87 -0.41
C THR A 289 9.50 -19.60 -1.35
N GLU A 290 8.32 -20.00 -0.91
CA GLU A 290 7.38 -20.76 -1.77
C GLU A 290 6.85 -19.97 -2.98
N TRP A 291 6.95 -18.64 -2.97
CA TRP A 291 6.53 -17.79 -4.08
C TRP A 291 7.40 -17.91 -5.35
N ASN A 292 8.60 -18.47 -5.27
CA ASN A 292 9.49 -18.60 -6.42
C ASN A 292 9.17 -19.80 -7.33
N GLU A 293 8.48 -20.83 -6.85
CA GLU A 293 8.21 -22.04 -7.65
C GLU A 293 7.02 -21.90 -8.62
N PHE A 294 6.20 -20.86 -8.49
CA PHE A 294 5.04 -20.64 -9.36
C PHE A 294 5.33 -19.77 -10.60
N ARG A 295 6.59 -19.60 -10.95
CA ARG A 295 7.06 -18.72 -12.04
C ARG A 295 7.03 -19.35 -13.45
N THR A 296 6.71 -20.64 -13.58
CA THR A 296 6.71 -21.35 -14.89
C THR A 296 5.30 -21.66 -15.38
#